data_ee3cac69bd53cbfd6cd8be7cb5959600
#
_entry.id   ee3cac69bd53cbfd6cd8be7cb5959600
#
_cell.length_a   1.000
_cell.length_b   1.000
_cell.length_c   1.000
_cell.angle_alpha   90.00
_cell.angle_beta   90.00
_cell.angle_gamma   90.00
#
_symmetry.space_group_name_H-M   'P 1'
#
loop_
_entity.id
_entity.type
_entity.pdbx_description
1 polymer ?
#
loop_
_entity_poly.entity_id
_entity_poly.type
_entity_poly.pdbx_seq_one_letter_code
_entity_poly.pdbx_strand_id
1 'polypeptide(L)'
;IVGALCGAGMMNFPLACAVLLAAAILGDQCNDSIGHHLGPKVFQWEDSRWFNRRAFNQAHDFYERYGGITVVIARVLPFVRPVAPFVAGVAEMNRAKFTAYNVGGALLWVLGIATAGYFFGNFAWVKENLDKIIWAMIFVPGLIAIFGAWRAGRQARTV
;
A
#
# COMPACT_ATOMS: atom_id res chain seq x y z
N ILE A 1 -1.11 -11.70 8.04
CA ILE A 1 -0.14 -12.78 8.33
C ILE A 1 0.63 -12.45 9.60
N VAL A 2 1.44 -11.38 9.66
CA VAL A 2 2.29 -11.05 10.82
C VAL A 2 1.48 -10.98 12.12
N GLY A 3 0.31 -10.30 12.13
CA GLY A 3 -0.57 -10.24 13.30
C GLY A 3 -1.03 -11.63 13.76
N ALA A 4 -1.37 -12.51 12.82
CA ALA A 4 -1.78 -13.89 13.13
C ALA A 4 -0.63 -14.72 13.71
N LEU A 5 0.58 -14.57 13.18
CA LEU A 5 1.80 -15.22 13.73
C LEU A 5 2.11 -14.73 15.16
N CYS A 6 1.89 -13.44 15.41
CA CYS A 6 2.00 -12.89 16.76
C CYS A 6 0.93 -13.47 17.70
N GLY A 7 -0.32 -13.59 17.24
CA GLY A 7 -1.40 -14.21 17.98
C GLY A 7 -1.19 -15.71 18.26
N ALA A 8 -0.48 -16.40 17.36
CA ALA A 8 -0.04 -17.78 17.56
C ALA A 8 1.15 -17.92 18.50
N GLY A 9 1.74 -16.80 19.00
CA GLY A 9 2.89 -16.81 19.88
C GLY A 9 4.26 -17.02 19.20
N MET A 10 4.29 -16.98 17.86
CA MET A 10 5.51 -17.23 17.07
C MET A 10 6.38 -15.98 16.91
N MET A 11 5.81 -14.77 17.12
CA MET A 11 6.50 -13.50 16.98
C MET A 11 6.10 -12.51 18.07
N ASN A 12 7.04 -11.63 18.44
CA ASN A 12 6.77 -10.55 19.39
C ASN A 12 5.96 -9.44 18.72
N PHE A 13 4.71 -9.22 19.18
CA PHE A 13 3.78 -8.27 18.59
C PHE A 13 4.29 -6.81 18.57
N PRO A 14 4.80 -6.23 19.71
CA PRO A 14 5.33 -4.87 19.69
C PRO A 14 6.50 -4.68 18.72
N LEU A 15 7.44 -5.65 18.70
CA LEU A 15 8.59 -5.59 17.80
C LEU A 15 8.16 -5.67 16.33
N ALA A 16 7.25 -6.58 16.00
CA ALA A 16 6.72 -6.71 14.65
C ALA A 16 6.01 -5.42 14.19
N CYS A 17 5.18 -4.83 15.05
CA CYS A 17 4.53 -3.55 14.76
C CYS A 17 5.54 -2.42 14.56
N ALA A 18 6.57 -2.32 15.40
CA ALA A 18 7.60 -1.30 15.28
C ALA A 18 8.36 -1.39 13.94
N VAL A 19 8.77 -2.60 13.56
CA VAL A 19 9.47 -2.86 12.28
C VAL A 19 8.57 -2.53 11.09
N LEU A 20 7.30 -2.96 11.11
CA LEU A 20 6.35 -2.68 10.04
C LEU A 20 6.05 -1.18 9.91
N LEU A 21 5.92 -0.47 11.03
CA LEU A 21 5.73 0.98 11.05
C LEU A 21 6.94 1.70 10.47
N ALA A 22 8.14 1.35 10.94
CA ALA A 22 9.37 1.95 10.42
C ALA A 22 9.52 1.71 8.91
N ALA A 23 9.31 0.50 8.44
CA ALA A 23 9.39 0.15 7.04
C ALA A 23 8.36 0.92 6.19
N ALA A 24 7.11 1.02 6.66
CA ALA A 24 6.05 1.74 5.96
C ALA A 24 6.36 3.24 5.87
N ILE A 25 6.77 3.86 6.98
CA ILE A 25 7.07 5.29 7.04
C ILE A 25 8.28 5.63 6.17
N LEU A 26 9.38 4.88 6.30
CA LEU A 26 10.61 5.11 5.54
C LEU A 26 10.39 4.87 4.03
N GLY A 27 9.68 3.83 3.66
CA GLY A 27 9.38 3.54 2.26
C GLY A 27 8.59 4.65 1.58
N ASP A 28 7.54 5.13 2.23
CA ASP A 28 6.74 6.24 1.70
C ASP A 28 7.53 7.56 1.67
N GLN A 29 8.39 7.81 2.68
CA GLN A 29 9.24 8.99 2.74
C GLN A 29 10.30 9.00 1.63
N CYS A 30 10.89 7.85 1.32
CA CYS A 30 11.79 7.70 0.18
C CYS A 30 11.05 8.00 -1.14
N ASN A 31 9.85 7.47 -1.28
CA ASN A 31 9.05 7.64 -2.50
C ASN A 31 8.62 9.10 -2.71
N ASP A 32 8.20 9.79 -1.65
CA ASP A 32 7.94 11.23 -1.64
C ASP A 32 9.19 12.05 -2.03
N SER A 33 10.34 11.70 -1.47
CA SER A 33 11.62 12.37 -1.78
C SER A 33 12.03 12.21 -3.23
N ILE A 34 11.79 11.02 -3.82
CA ILE A 34 12.00 10.78 -5.25
C ILE A 34 11.04 11.65 -6.08
N GLY A 35 9.77 11.75 -5.67
CA GLY A 35 8.78 12.61 -6.31
C GLY A 35 9.20 14.08 -6.33
N HIS A 36 9.65 14.60 -5.21
CA HIS A 36 10.19 15.97 -5.10
C HIS A 36 11.41 16.20 -6.02
N HIS A 37 12.30 15.20 -6.13
CA HIS A 37 13.51 15.32 -6.94
C HIS A 37 13.21 15.31 -8.45
N LEU A 38 12.25 14.50 -8.86
CA LEU A 38 11.83 14.39 -10.26
C LEU A 38 10.91 15.56 -10.69
N GLY A 39 10.11 16.09 -9.76
CA GLY A 39 9.27 17.24 -9.94
C GLY A 39 8.34 17.16 -11.16
N PRO A 40 8.01 18.32 -11.77
CA PRO A 40 7.07 18.42 -12.88
C PRO A 40 7.49 17.67 -14.16
N LYS A 41 8.74 17.24 -14.27
CA LYS A 41 9.23 16.47 -15.44
C LYS A 41 8.44 15.17 -15.65
N VAL A 42 7.89 14.64 -14.58
CA VAL A 42 7.09 13.39 -14.59
C VAL A 42 5.82 13.53 -15.45
N PHE A 43 5.23 14.73 -15.53
CA PHE A 43 4.04 14.96 -16.36
C PHE A 43 4.28 14.81 -17.86
N GLN A 44 5.54 14.85 -18.29
CA GLN A 44 5.94 14.66 -19.68
C GLN A 44 6.22 13.20 -20.04
N TRP A 45 6.20 12.30 -19.04
CA TRP A 45 6.47 10.88 -19.27
C TRP A 45 5.27 10.19 -19.91
N GLU A 46 5.56 9.42 -20.95
CA GLU A 46 4.58 8.55 -21.61
C GLU A 46 4.43 7.21 -20.86
N ASP A 47 3.35 6.49 -21.15
CA ASP A 47 3.14 5.16 -20.60
C ASP A 47 4.31 4.24 -20.95
N SER A 48 4.94 3.67 -19.93
CA SER A 48 6.07 2.75 -20.05
C SER A 48 5.80 1.51 -19.19
N ARG A 49 6.57 0.45 -19.45
CA ARG A 49 6.53 -0.77 -18.64
C ARG A 49 6.77 -0.52 -17.14
N TRP A 50 7.42 0.58 -16.80
CA TRP A 50 7.79 0.99 -15.44
C TRP A 50 6.96 2.16 -14.89
N PHE A 51 6.22 2.86 -15.74
CA PHE A 51 5.43 4.03 -15.36
C PHE A 51 3.99 3.89 -15.88
N ASN A 52 3.03 3.82 -14.95
CA ASN A 52 1.61 3.74 -15.26
C ASN A 52 0.97 5.11 -15.12
N ARG A 53 0.83 5.82 -16.25
CA ARG A 53 0.25 7.17 -16.32
C ARG A 53 -1.19 7.23 -15.79
N ARG A 54 -1.97 6.15 -15.98
CA ARG A 54 -3.35 6.09 -15.47
C ARG A 54 -3.38 6.08 -13.94
N ALA A 55 -2.53 5.29 -13.30
CA ALA A 55 -2.42 5.25 -11.83
C ALA A 55 -1.87 6.57 -11.29
N PHE A 56 -0.93 7.20 -11.99
CA PHE A 56 -0.39 8.51 -11.65
C PHE A 56 -1.48 9.59 -11.70
N ASN A 57 -2.23 9.69 -12.81
CA ASN A 57 -3.31 10.67 -12.95
C ASN A 57 -4.40 10.46 -11.90
N GLN A 58 -4.79 9.23 -11.62
CA GLN A 58 -5.75 8.92 -10.55
C GLN A 58 -5.25 9.41 -9.18
N ALA A 59 -3.99 9.19 -8.86
CA ALA A 59 -3.41 9.66 -7.60
C ALA A 59 -3.35 11.20 -7.56
N HIS A 60 -3.02 11.84 -8.68
CA HIS A 60 -3.00 13.30 -8.81
C HIS A 60 -4.40 13.91 -8.61
N ASP A 61 -5.41 13.37 -9.30
CA ASP A 61 -6.80 13.81 -9.16
C ASP A 61 -7.33 13.64 -7.73
N PHE A 62 -6.95 12.53 -7.07
CA PHE A 62 -7.26 12.30 -5.66
C PHE A 62 -6.56 13.33 -4.77
N TYR A 63 -5.30 13.66 -5.08
CA TYR A 63 -4.55 14.64 -4.31
C TYR A 63 -5.14 16.05 -4.45
N GLU A 64 -5.52 16.46 -5.65
CA GLU A 64 -6.18 17.76 -5.88
C GLU A 64 -7.54 17.86 -5.15
N ARG A 65 -8.30 16.76 -5.13
CA ARG A 65 -9.61 16.72 -4.51
C ARG A 65 -9.58 16.63 -2.98
N TYR A 66 -8.67 15.85 -2.42
CA TYR A 66 -8.64 15.48 -1.00
C TYR A 66 -7.39 15.98 -0.25
N GLY A 67 -6.44 16.56 -0.95
CA GLY A 67 -5.20 17.06 -0.35
C GLY A 67 -4.41 15.95 0.34
N GLY A 68 -3.78 16.27 1.47
CA GLY A 68 -2.91 15.34 2.21
C GLY A 68 -3.58 14.06 2.71
N ILE A 69 -4.90 14.07 2.89
CA ILE A 69 -5.65 12.87 3.30
C ILE A 69 -5.60 11.77 2.25
N THR A 70 -5.27 12.13 0.98
CA THR A 70 -5.05 11.18 -0.12
C THR A 70 -3.99 10.15 0.25
N VAL A 71 -2.93 10.55 0.97
CA VAL A 71 -1.87 9.64 1.42
C VAL A 71 -2.41 8.53 2.33
N VAL A 72 -3.41 8.86 3.15
CA VAL A 72 -4.07 7.90 4.05
C VAL A 72 -5.04 7.01 3.30
N ILE A 73 -5.91 7.60 2.46
CA ILE A 73 -6.93 6.88 1.68
C ILE A 73 -6.28 5.95 0.66
N ALA A 74 -5.20 6.40 0.02
CA ALA A 74 -4.47 5.62 -0.97
C ALA A 74 -3.97 4.27 -0.43
N ARG A 75 -3.75 4.14 0.89
CA ARG A 75 -3.34 2.87 1.50
C ARG A 75 -4.37 1.76 1.33
N VAL A 76 -5.64 2.11 1.16
CA VAL A 76 -6.74 1.16 0.93
C VAL A 76 -6.82 0.76 -0.55
N LEU A 77 -6.33 1.61 -1.46
CA LEU A 77 -6.40 1.40 -2.90
C LEU A 77 -5.13 0.74 -3.44
N PRO A 78 -5.15 -0.53 -3.86
CA PRO A 78 -3.95 -1.29 -4.19
C PRO A 78 -3.15 -0.69 -5.36
N PHE A 79 -3.80 -0.04 -6.31
CA PHE A 79 -3.15 0.56 -7.48
C PHE A 79 -2.62 1.98 -7.22
N VAL A 80 -3.24 2.71 -6.31
CA VAL A 80 -2.89 4.10 -5.96
C VAL A 80 -1.82 4.15 -4.88
N ARG A 81 -1.82 3.17 -3.97
CA ARG A 81 -0.92 3.08 -2.82
C ARG A 81 0.57 3.33 -3.17
N PRO A 82 1.18 2.66 -4.17
CA PRO A 82 2.60 2.87 -4.47
C PRO A 82 2.88 4.22 -5.11
N VAL A 83 1.88 4.84 -5.72
CA VAL A 83 2.03 6.08 -6.49
C VAL A 83 1.71 7.32 -5.67
N ALA A 84 0.83 7.23 -4.69
CA ALA A 84 0.36 8.38 -3.91
C ALA A 84 1.49 9.16 -3.18
N PRO A 85 2.47 8.54 -2.49
CA PRO A 85 3.58 9.28 -1.89
C PRO A 85 4.45 9.96 -2.94
N PHE A 86 4.66 9.32 -4.07
CA PHE A 86 5.40 9.89 -5.20
C PHE A 86 4.70 11.13 -5.78
N VAL A 87 3.39 11.05 -5.99
CA VAL A 87 2.59 12.19 -6.49
C VAL A 87 2.56 13.32 -5.49
N ALA A 88 2.49 13.04 -4.19
CA ALA A 88 2.60 14.06 -3.15
C ALA A 88 3.93 14.82 -3.22
N GLY A 89 5.03 14.10 -3.49
CA GLY A 89 6.35 14.67 -3.74
C GLY A 89 6.40 15.53 -5.02
N VAL A 90 5.86 15.03 -6.13
CA VAL A 90 5.79 15.79 -7.40
C VAL A 90 4.92 17.06 -7.27
N ALA A 91 3.85 17.00 -6.48
CA ALA A 91 3.00 18.15 -6.19
C ALA A 91 3.59 19.12 -5.16
N GLU A 92 4.87 18.94 -4.79
CA GLU A 92 5.60 19.80 -3.85
C GLU A 92 4.87 19.98 -2.49
N MET A 93 4.20 18.93 -2.01
CA MET A 93 3.54 18.96 -0.72
C MET A 93 4.54 19.29 0.39
N ASN A 94 4.14 20.12 1.34
CA ASN A 94 4.97 20.40 2.51
C ASN A 94 5.34 19.13 3.25
N ARG A 95 6.65 18.87 3.39
CA ARG A 95 7.21 17.63 3.96
C ARG A 95 6.69 17.33 5.37
N ALA A 96 6.49 18.36 6.20
CA ALA A 96 5.96 18.16 7.54
C ALA A 96 4.50 17.68 7.51
N LYS A 97 3.68 18.23 6.62
CA LYS A 97 2.30 17.78 6.41
C LYS A 97 2.27 16.35 5.86
N PHE A 98 3.07 16.06 4.83
CA PHE A 98 3.19 14.71 4.29
C PHE A 98 3.58 13.71 5.38
N THR A 99 4.63 13.99 6.14
CA THR A 99 5.10 13.13 7.24
C THR A 99 4.01 12.89 8.28
N ALA A 100 3.25 13.92 8.67
CA ALA A 100 2.15 13.78 9.63
C ALA A 100 1.05 12.82 9.11
N TYR A 101 0.60 13.00 7.86
CA TYR A 101 -0.38 12.10 7.23
C TYR A 101 0.17 10.70 7.00
N ASN A 102 1.44 10.57 6.64
CA ASN A 102 2.12 9.30 6.44
C ASN A 102 2.20 8.51 7.75
N VAL A 103 2.68 9.14 8.84
CA VAL A 103 2.78 8.51 10.16
C VAL A 103 1.38 8.15 10.68
N GLY A 104 0.42 9.07 10.64
CA GLY A 104 -0.96 8.81 11.06
C GLY A 104 -1.60 7.65 10.27
N GLY A 105 -1.45 7.66 8.96
CA GLY A 105 -1.94 6.58 8.09
C GLY A 105 -1.24 5.24 8.32
N ALA A 106 0.07 5.27 8.58
CA ALA A 106 0.82 4.05 8.90
C ALA A 106 0.39 3.46 10.24
N LEU A 107 0.23 4.29 11.27
CA LEU A 107 -0.27 3.85 12.58
C LEU A 107 -1.65 3.21 12.45
N LEU A 108 -2.59 3.89 11.82
CA LEU A 108 -3.95 3.39 11.65
C LEU A 108 -3.97 2.07 10.88
N TRP A 109 -3.20 1.97 9.79
CA TRP A 109 -3.16 0.78 8.94
C TRP A 109 -2.44 -0.38 9.59
N VAL A 110 -1.22 -0.17 10.11
CA VAL A 110 -0.41 -1.23 10.70
C VAL A 110 -1.04 -1.74 12.00
N LEU A 111 -1.40 -0.83 12.91
CA LEU A 111 -2.02 -1.24 14.17
C LEU A 111 -3.39 -1.86 13.95
N GLY A 112 -4.22 -1.29 13.07
CA GLY A 112 -5.54 -1.84 12.75
C GLY A 112 -5.46 -3.26 12.21
N ILE A 113 -4.65 -3.48 11.17
CA ILE A 113 -4.52 -4.81 10.55
C ILE A 113 -3.75 -5.79 11.45
N ALA A 114 -2.69 -5.33 12.13
CA ALA A 114 -1.92 -6.21 13.01
C ALA A 114 -2.75 -6.64 14.21
N THR A 115 -3.53 -5.75 14.82
CA THR A 115 -4.42 -6.06 15.94
C THR A 115 -5.54 -7.00 15.50
N ALA A 116 -6.20 -6.71 14.37
CA ALA A 116 -7.19 -7.62 13.81
C ALA A 116 -6.58 -9.01 13.57
N GLY A 117 -5.41 -9.07 12.92
CA GLY A 117 -4.70 -10.34 12.70
C GLY A 117 -4.32 -11.05 14.00
N TYR A 118 -3.95 -10.31 15.03
CA TYR A 118 -3.63 -10.87 16.36
C TYR A 118 -4.86 -11.52 17.00
N PHE A 119 -6.01 -10.85 17.00
CA PHE A 119 -7.24 -11.40 17.52
C PHE A 119 -7.68 -12.65 16.74
N PHE A 120 -7.70 -12.58 15.41
CA PHE A 120 -8.03 -13.72 14.56
C PHE A 120 -7.05 -14.88 14.74
N GLY A 121 -5.75 -14.59 14.90
CA GLY A 121 -4.71 -15.59 15.12
C GLY A 121 -4.86 -16.36 16.45
N ASN A 122 -5.60 -15.84 17.42
CA ASN A 122 -5.86 -16.50 18.69
C ASN A 122 -6.97 -17.56 18.62
N PHE A 123 -7.81 -17.56 17.59
CA PHE A 123 -8.83 -18.62 17.43
C PHE A 123 -8.16 -19.97 17.17
N ALA A 124 -8.61 -21.01 17.91
CA ALA A 124 -8.07 -22.36 17.80
C ALA A 124 -8.09 -22.88 16.35
N TRP A 125 -9.21 -22.68 15.65
CA TRP A 125 -9.37 -23.06 14.24
C TRP A 125 -8.32 -22.40 13.32
N VAL A 126 -7.96 -21.13 13.58
CA VAL A 126 -6.95 -20.41 12.80
C VAL A 126 -5.57 -20.97 13.08
N LYS A 127 -5.25 -21.28 14.35
CA LYS A 127 -3.97 -21.89 14.73
C LYS A 127 -3.75 -23.26 14.09
N GLU A 128 -4.79 -24.07 14.02
CA GLU A 128 -4.73 -25.40 13.41
C GLU A 128 -4.66 -25.38 11.88
N ASN A 129 -5.10 -24.29 11.25
CA ASN A 129 -5.12 -24.15 9.79
C ASN A 129 -4.24 -23.00 9.28
N LEU A 130 -3.27 -22.55 10.09
CA LEU A 130 -2.38 -21.42 9.74
C LEU A 130 -1.71 -21.59 8.37
N ASP A 131 -1.23 -22.80 8.10
CA ASP A 131 -0.58 -23.10 6.82
C ASP A 131 -1.51 -22.86 5.63
N LYS A 132 -2.74 -23.36 5.72
CA LYS A 132 -3.75 -23.19 4.66
C LYS A 132 -4.13 -21.71 4.47
N ILE A 133 -4.24 -20.97 5.57
CA ILE A 133 -4.58 -19.54 5.56
C ILE A 133 -3.44 -18.74 4.93
N ILE A 134 -2.18 -19.05 5.27
CA ILE A 134 -0.99 -18.40 4.67
C ILE A 134 -0.96 -18.64 3.17
N TRP A 135 -1.12 -19.89 2.73
CA TRP A 135 -1.16 -20.22 1.31
C TRP A 135 -2.32 -19.54 0.59
N ALA A 136 -3.52 -19.54 1.17
CA ALA A 136 -4.67 -18.85 0.61
C ALA A 136 -4.41 -17.32 0.47
N MET A 137 -3.83 -16.68 1.48
CA MET A 137 -3.52 -15.25 1.44
C MET A 137 -2.43 -14.89 0.40
N ILE A 138 -1.55 -15.82 0.04
CA ILE A 138 -0.54 -15.62 -1.00
C ILE A 138 -1.15 -15.85 -2.39
N PHE A 139 -1.86 -16.96 -2.57
CA PHE A 139 -2.33 -17.37 -3.90
C PHE A 139 -3.59 -16.63 -4.37
N VAL A 140 -4.54 -16.34 -3.46
CA VAL A 140 -5.81 -15.71 -3.84
C VAL A 140 -5.61 -14.33 -4.47
N PRO A 141 -4.86 -13.38 -3.87
CA PRO A 141 -4.59 -12.09 -4.53
C PRO A 141 -3.80 -12.23 -5.83
N GLY A 142 -2.85 -13.17 -5.88
CA GLY A 142 -2.09 -13.47 -7.10
C GLY A 142 -2.98 -13.95 -8.24
N LEU A 143 -3.88 -14.88 -7.97
CA LEU A 143 -4.85 -15.39 -8.95
C LEU A 143 -5.83 -14.30 -9.41
N ILE A 144 -6.33 -13.47 -8.49
CA ILE A 144 -7.21 -12.35 -8.82
C ILE A 144 -6.48 -11.35 -9.74
N ALA A 145 -5.22 -11.04 -9.43
CA ALA A 145 -4.42 -10.13 -10.25
C ALA A 145 -4.16 -10.70 -11.66
N ILE A 146 -3.81 -11.99 -11.77
CA ILE A 146 -3.59 -12.68 -13.05
C ILE A 146 -4.89 -12.72 -13.86
N PHE A 147 -6.01 -13.08 -13.22
CA PHE A 147 -7.32 -13.14 -13.89
C PHE A 147 -7.78 -11.76 -14.34
N GLY A 148 -7.57 -10.72 -13.53
CA GLY A 148 -7.86 -9.33 -13.86
C GLY A 148 -7.04 -8.84 -15.06
N ALA A 149 -5.73 -9.13 -15.06
CA ALA A 149 -4.84 -8.79 -16.18
C ALA A 149 -5.21 -9.53 -17.47
N TRP A 150 -5.58 -10.82 -17.36
CA TRP A 150 -6.01 -11.61 -18.50
C TRP A 150 -7.33 -11.09 -19.12
N ARG A 151 -8.28 -10.70 -18.25
CA ARG A 151 -9.55 -10.12 -18.68
C ARG A 151 -9.37 -8.75 -19.35
N ALA A 152 -8.49 -7.90 -18.80
CA ALA A 152 -8.13 -6.61 -19.39
C ALA A 152 -7.43 -6.76 -20.75
N GLY A 153 -6.53 -7.75 -20.90
CA GLY A 153 -5.85 -8.04 -22.14
C GLY A 153 -6.79 -8.58 -23.24
N ARG A 154 -7.90 -9.23 -22.88
CA ARG A 154 -8.92 -9.64 -23.86
C ARG A 154 -9.75 -8.46 -24.37
N GLN A 155 -10.09 -7.50 -23.51
CA GLN A 155 -10.84 -6.31 -23.90
C GLN A 155 -10.03 -5.38 -24.83
N ALA A 156 -8.70 -5.35 -24.68
CA ALA A 156 -7.83 -4.57 -25.55
C ALA A 156 -7.63 -5.17 -26.97
N ARG A 157 -8.06 -6.41 -27.21
CA ARG A 157 -7.99 -7.08 -28.53
C ARG A 157 -9.29 -7.01 -29.34
N THR A 158 -10.34 -6.43 -28.77
CA THR A 158 -11.67 -6.30 -29.39
C THR A 158 -12.02 -4.86 -29.80
N VAL A 159 -11.06 -3.96 -29.77
CA VAL A 159 -11.06 -2.61 -30.34
C VAL A 159 -9.91 -2.54 -31.35
#